data_fd0213b6e098d28f958425635d08e903
#
_entry.id   fd0213b6e098d28f958425635d08e903
#
_cell.length_a   1.000
_cell.length_b   1.000
_cell.length_c   1.000
_cell.angle_alpha   90.00
_cell.angle_beta   90.00
_cell.angle_gamma   90.00
#
_symmetry.space_group_name_H-M   'P 1'
#
loop_
_entity.id
_entity.type
_entity.pdbx_description
1 polymer ?
#
loop_
_entity_poly.entity_id
_entity_poly.type
_entity_poly.pdbx_seq_one_letter_code
_entity_poly.pdbx_strand_id
1 'polypeptide(L)'
;SQAMVMAPNQYRTTGHRIADFIYEKLTGEPGVFSTRIAYVVKSGSRYEPQTADADGSHAQTALASREPIISPAWSPDGTRLAYVSFEAKKPVVYVHSLASGQRNVAANFKGSNSAPAWSPDGSQLAVVLTKDGQSQLYVLNADGSGVQRLPSSSGIDTEPAWSADGMIYFTSDRGGSPQIYRIPA
;
A
#
# COMPACT_ATOMS: atom_id res chain seq x y z
N SER A 1 9.79 5.33 34.66
CA SER A 1 9.21 3.98 34.45
C SER A 1 7.83 4.16 33.82
N GLN A 2 7.53 3.39 32.80
CA GLN A 2 6.23 3.36 32.15
C GLN A 2 5.59 2.00 32.42
N ALA A 3 4.43 1.99 33.04
CA ALA A 3 3.65 0.77 33.25
C ALA A 3 2.74 0.54 32.07
N MET A 4 2.74 -0.67 31.53
CA MET A 4 1.81 -1.09 30.47
C MET A 4 0.88 -2.16 31.03
N VAL A 5 -0.43 -1.92 30.94
CA VAL A 5 -1.44 -2.92 31.27
C VAL A 5 -1.71 -3.72 30.01
N MET A 6 -1.69 -5.05 30.09
CA MET A 6 -1.91 -5.95 28.98
C MET A 6 -2.81 -7.13 29.33
N ALA A 7 -3.59 -7.60 28.38
CA ALA A 7 -4.29 -8.87 28.51
C ALA A 7 -3.33 -10.05 28.19
N PRO A 8 -3.60 -11.26 28.71
CA PRO A 8 -2.74 -12.43 28.52
C PRO A 8 -2.45 -12.79 27.05
N ASN A 9 -3.37 -12.47 26.13
CA ASN A 9 -3.21 -12.71 24.69
C ASN A 9 -2.43 -11.60 23.96
N GLN A 10 -1.96 -10.56 24.67
CA GLN A 10 -1.28 -9.39 24.09
C GLN A 10 0.22 -9.33 24.41
N TYR A 11 0.80 -10.35 25.01
CA TYR A 11 2.21 -10.35 25.44
C TYR A 11 3.16 -9.98 24.29
N ARG A 12 2.97 -10.57 23.12
CA ARG A 12 3.82 -10.34 21.96
C ARG A 12 3.71 -8.93 21.44
N THR A 13 2.50 -8.45 21.16
CA THR A 13 2.24 -7.07 20.68
C THR A 13 2.77 -6.05 21.69
N THR A 14 2.60 -6.31 22.99
CA THR A 14 3.12 -5.43 24.04
C THR A 14 4.64 -5.46 24.07
N GLY A 15 5.26 -6.64 23.89
CA GLY A 15 6.72 -6.77 23.78
C GLY A 15 7.28 -5.95 22.62
N HIS A 16 6.65 -5.99 21.44
CA HIS A 16 7.04 -5.18 20.29
C HIS A 16 6.90 -3.67 20.56
N ARG A 17 5.81 -3.23 21.21
CA ARG A 17 5.64 -1.82 21.61
C ARG A 17 6.69 -1.35 22.63
N ILE A 18 7.07 -2.22 23.55
CA ILE A 18 8.16 -1.93 24.49
C ILE A 18 9.48 -1.80 23.73
N ALA A 19 9.74 -2.68 22.76
CA ALA A 19 10.93 -2.60 21.92
C ALA A 19 10.95 -1.29 21.10
N ASP A 20 9.83 -0.88 20.51
CA ASP A 20 9.70 0.40 19.81
C ASP A 20 10.03 1.58 20.74
N PHE A 21 9.46 1.58 21.94
CA PHE A 21 9.72 2.63 22.93
C PHE A 21 11.20 2.69 23.36
N ILE A 22 11.82 1.54 23.60
CA ILE A 22 13.25 1.48 23.96
C ILE A 22 14.11 1.98 22.82
N TYR A 23 13.82 1.53 21.59
CA TYR A 23 14.55 1.93 20.39
C TYR A 23 14.49 3.45 20.19
N GLU A 24 13.29 4.04 20.26
CA GLU A 24 13.10 5.47 20.15
C GLU A 24 13.87 6.26 21.23
N LYS A 25 13.89 5.78 22.47
CA LYS A 25 14.64 6.42 23.56
C LYS A 25 16.15 6.35 23.38
N LEU A 26 16.66 5.33 22.72
CA LEU A 26 18.09 5.16 22.48
C LEU A 26 18.59 5.87 21.22
N THR A 27 17.77 5.93 20.17
CA THR A 27 18.18 6.41 18.84
C THR A 27 17.56 7.76 18.46
N GLY A 28 16.46 8.15 19.09
CA GLY A 28 15.63 9.30 18.69
C GLY A 28 14.71 9.04 17.50
N GLU A 29 14.75 7.81 16.92
CA GLU A 29 13.95 7.40 15.78
C GLU A 29 12.81 6.48 16.21
N PRO A 30 11.59 6.57 15.60
CA PRO A 30 10.50 5.66 15.90
C PRO A 30 10.88 4.21 15.64
N GLY A 31 10.49 3.30 16.53
CA GLY A 31 10.66 1.87 16.32
C GLY A 31 9.69 1.32 15.27
N VAL A 32 10.03 0.15 14.71
CA VAL A 32 9.22 -0.54 13.68
C VAL A 32 8.83 -1.96 14.09
N PHE A 33 9.09 -2.37 15.34
CA PHE A 33 8.86 -3.74 15.80
C PHE A 33 7.37 -4.10 15.91
N SER A 34 6.51 -3.12 16.19
CA SER A 34 5.05 -3.30 16.27
C SER A 34 4.34 -3.06 14.92
N THR A 35 5.10 -2.90 13.83
CA THR A 35 4.53 -2.75 12.50
C THR A 35 4.09 -4.09 11.91
N ARG A 36 3.39 -4.04 10.78
CA ARG A 36 2.90 -5.21 10.06
C ARG A 36 3.39 -5.19 8.62
N ILE A 37 3.59 -6.37 8.06
CA ILE A 37 3.93 -6.56 6.65
C ILE A 37 2.72 -7.10 5.89
N ALA A 38 2.60 -6.72 4.60
CA ALA A 38 1.66 -7.31 3.66
C ALA A 38 2.46 -7.89 2.49
N TYR A 39 2.12 -9.11 2.10
CA TYR A 39 2.79 -9.83 1.03
C TYR A 39 1.82 -10.76 0.33
N VAL A 40 2.20 -11.28 -0.83
CA VAL A 40 1.38 -12.23 -1.57
C VAL A 40 2.09 -13.58 -1.63
N VAL A 41 1.41 -14.62 -1.16
CA VAL A 41 1.86 -16.00 -1.29
C VAL A 41 1.24 -16.59 -2.54
N LYS A 42 2.07 -17.21 -3.39
CA LYS A 42 1.63 -18.03 -4.52
C LYS A 42 1.85 -19.49 -4.20
N SER A 43 0.78 -20.28 -4.20
CA SER A 43 0.83 -21.74 -4.03
C SER A 43 0.07 -22.40 -5.17
N GLY A 44 0.78 -23.02 -6.10
CA GLY A 44 0.20 -23.54 -7.35
C GLY A 44 -0.48 -22.43 -8.16
N SER A 45 -1.79 -22.59 -8.38
CA SER A 45 -2.62 -21.58 -9.09
C SER A 45 -3.32 -20.61 -8.14
N ARG A 46 -2.97 -20.57 -6.86
CA ARG A 46 -3.63 -19.76 -5.85
C ARG A 46 -2.72 -18.61 -5.40
N TYR A 47 -3.29 -17.43 -5.32
CA TYR A 47 -2.66 -16.21 -4.84
C TYR A 47 -3.37 -15.73 -3.58
N GLU A 48 -2.62 -15.53 -2.50
CA GLU A 48 -3.14 -15.14 -1.20
C GLU A 48 -2.41 -13.91 -0.67
N PRO A 49 -3.02 -12.71 -0.75
CA PRO A 49 -2.57 -11.59 0.05
C PRO A 49 -2.64 -11.97 1.52
N GLN A 50 -1.53 -11.85 2.20
CA GLN A 50 -1.40 -12.15 3.62
C GLN A 50 -0.84 -10.94 4.36
N THR A 51 -1.18 -10.87 5.63
CA THR A 51 -0.63 -9.89 6.56
C THR A 51 -0.01 -10.62 7.74
N ALA A 52 1.11 -10.11 8.24
CA ALA A 52 1.77 -10.66 9.42
C ALA A 52 2.39 -9.53 10.26
N ASP A 53 2.78 -9.84 11.48
CA ASP A 53 3.64 -8.95 12.27
C ASP A 53 5.00 -8.79 11.56
N ALA A 54 5.76 -7.74 11.88
CA ALA A 54 7.03 -7.43 11.24
C ALA A 54 8.05 -8.60 11.30
N ASP A 55 7.92 -9.48 12.28
CA ASP A 55 8.75 -10.68 12.44
C ASP A 55 8.20 -11.93 11.74
N GLY A 56 7.15 -11.79 10.93
CA GLY A 56 6.49 -12.87 10.19
C GLY A 56 5.48 -13.69 10.98
N SER A 57 5.28 -13.40 12.26
CA SER A 57 4.29 -14.11 13.08
C SER A 57 2.87 -13.65 12.81
N HIS A 58 1.88 -14.46 13.28
CA HIS A 58 0.45 -14.16 13.11
C HIS A 58 0.04 -13.92 11.66
N ALA A 59 0.61 -14.66 10.72
CA ALA A 59 0.23 -14.58 9.33
C ALA A 59 -1.27 -14.89 9.16
N GLN A 60 -1.99 -14.00 8.48
CA GLN A 60 -3.41 -14.11 8.20
C GLN A 60 -3.67 -13.87 6.72
N THR A 61 -4.42 -14.77 6.09
CA THR A 61 -4.86 -14.61 4.71
C THR A 61 -6.03 -13.61 4.66
N ALA A 62 -5.83 -12.49 3.97
CA ALA A 62 -6.89 -11.51 3.77
C ALA A 62 -7.88 -11.96 2.69
N LEU A 63 -7.40 -12.69 1.69
CA LEU A 63 -8.16 -13.10 0.51
C LEU A 63 -7.47 -14.28 -0.17
N ALA A 64 -8.22 -15.08 -0.93
CA ALA A 64 -7.66 -16.08 -1.82
C ALA A 64 -8.25 -15.93 -3.23
N SER A 65 -7.39 -15.89 -4.23
CA SER A 65 -7.76 -15.76 -5.64
C SER A 65 -7.06 -16.80 -6.51
N ARG A 66 -7.69 -17.18 -7.62
CA ARG A 66 -7.06 -17.99 -8.67
C ARG A 66 -6.33 -17.14 -9.71
N GLU A 67 -6.60 -15.84 -9.72
CA GLU A 67 -5.95 -14.89 -10.59
C GLU A 67 -4.88 -14.12 -9.82
N PRO A 68 -3.84 -13.62 -10.48
CA PRO A 68 -2.78 -12.88 -9.83
C PRO A 68 -3.28 -11.70 -8.98
N ILE A 69 -2.66 -11.53 -7.82
CA ILE A 69 -2.76 -10.34 -6.99
C ILE A 69 -1.34 -9.85 -6.75
N ILE A 70 -1.12 -8.54 -6.93
CA ILE A 70 0.22 -7.92 -6.82
C ILE A 70 0.14 -6.55 -6.14
N SER A 71 1.28 -6.00 -5.78
CA SER A 71 1.46 -4.64 -5.24
C SER A 71 0.55 -4.33 -4.05
N PRO A 72 0.58 -5.12 -2.97
CA PRO A 72 -0.18 -4.79 -1.76
C PRO A 72 0.43 -3.55 -1.10
N ALA A 73 -0.42 -2.63 -0.65
CA ALA A 73 -0.06 -1.41 0.05
C ALA A 73 -0.98 -1.19 1.26
N TRP A 74 -0.38 -0.95 2.44
CA TRP A 74 -1.11 -0.65 3.67
C TRP A 74 -1.67 0.77 3.67
N SER A 75 -2.92 0.92 4.13
CA SER A 75 -3.37 2.24 4.58
C SER A 75 -2.61 2.67 5.83
N PRO A 76 -2.39 3.98 6.05
CA PRO A 76 -1.62 4.47 7.20
C PRO A 76 -2.18 4.04 8.56
N ASP A 77 -3.49 3.87 8.66
CA ASP A 77 -4.19 3.40 9.86
C ASP A 77 -4.08 1.87 10.08
N GLY A 78 -3.48 1.12 9.13
CA GLY A 78 -3.32 -0.33 9.21
C GLY A 78 -4.63 -1.13 9.14
N THR A 79 -5.74 -0.52 8.68
CA THR A 79 -7.06 -1.18 8.63
C THR A 79 -7.44 -1.70 7.26
N ARG A 80 -6.80 -1.18 6.20
CA ARG A 80 -7.10 -1.49 4.80
C ARG A 80 -5.85 -1.87 4.02
N LEU A 81 -6.04 -2.68 2.97
CA LEU A 81 -5.03 -2.95 1.94
C LEU A 81 -5.54 -2.44 0.60
N ALA A 82 -4.70 -1.71 -0.13
CA ALA A 82 -4.86 -1.53 -1.57
C ALA A 82 -3.99 -2.56 -2.29
N TYR A 83 -4.47 -3.10 -3.40
CA TYR A 83 -3.73 -4.05 -4.22
C TYR A 83 -4.29 -4.11 -5.64
N VAL A 84 -3.51 -4.67 -6.56
CA VAL A 84 -3.95 -4.95 -7.93
C VAL A 84 -4.42 -6.40 -8.03
N SER A 85 -5.62 -6.64 -8.56
CA SER A 85 -6.15 -7.96 -8.85
C SER A 85 -6.46 -8.12 -10.34
N PHE A 86 -6.19 -9.32 -10.85
CA PHE A 86 -6.48 -9.72 -12.23
C PHE A 86 -7.78 -10.56 -12.34
N GLU A 87 -8.60 -10.63 -11.29
CA GLU A 87 -9.88 -11.37 -11.30
C GLU A 87 -10.83 -10.91 -12.42
N ALA A 88 -10.79 -9.63 -12.79
CA ALA A 88 -11.54 -9.08 -13.91
C ALA A 88 -10.90 -9.30 -15.30
N LYS A 89 -9.91 -10.23 -15.41
CA LYS A 89 -9.10 -10.50 -16.61
C LYS A 89 -8.29 -9.28 -17.12
N LYS A 90 -8.17 -8.27 -16.29
CA LYS A 90 -7.31 -7.10 -16.46
C LYS A 90 -6.90 -6.58 -15.07
N PRO A 91 -5.82 -5.80 -14.96
CA PRO A 91 -5.43 -5.23 -13.68
C PRO A 91 -6.45 -4.19 -13.22
N VAL A 92 -6.96 -4.35 -12.00
CA VAL A 92 -7.90 -3.48 -11.30
C VAL A 92 -7.38 -3.22 -9.90
N VAL A 93 -7.39 -1.97 -9.44
CA VAL A 93 -7.02 -1.61 -8.07
C VAL A 93 -8.24 -1.75 -7.16
N TYR A 94 -8.07 -2.51 -6.10
CA TYR A 94 -9.06 -2.68 -5.04
C TYR A 94 -8.56 -2.07 -3.73
N VAL A 95 -9.51 -1.58 -2.92
CA VAL A 95 -9.32 -1.27 -1.50
C VAL A 95 -10.12 -2.29 -0.70
N HIS A 96 -9.44 -2.98 0.21
CA HIS A 96 -9.97 -4.07 1.00
C HIS A 96 -9.91 -3.71 2.50
N SER A 97 -11.06 -3.68 3.16
CA SER A 97 -11.17 -3.56 4.62
C SER A 97 -10.89 -4.90 5.28
N LEU A 98 -9.85 -4.98 6.09
CA LEU A 98 -9.46 -6.24 6.74
C LEU A 98 -10.46 -6.68 7.84
N ALA A 99 -11.11 -5.72 8.48
CA ALA A 99 -12.07 -6.02 9.55
C ALA A 99 -13.41 -6.58 9.02
N SER A 100 -13.91 -6.04 7.91
CA SER A 100 -15.21 -6.45 7.34
C SER A 100 -15.08 -7.43 6.18
N GLY A 101 -13.89 -7.59 5.59
CA GLY A 101 -13.68 -8.36 4.37
C GLY A 101 -14.25 -7.69 3.10
N GLN A 102 -14.83 -6.49 3.22
CA GLN A 102 -15.38 -5.77 2.06
C GLN A 102 -14.28 -5.25 1.15
N ARG A 103 -14.52 -5.37 -0.14
CA ARG A 103 -13.63 -4.87 -1.19
C ARG A 103 -14.36 -3.88 -2.08
N ASN A 104 -13.77 -2.71 -2.26
CA ASN A 104 -14.25 -1.68 -3.17
C ASN A 104 -13.29 -1.54 -4.33
N VAL A 105 -13.81 -1.30 -5.53
CA VAL A 105 -13.01 -0.96 -6.71
C VAL A 105 -12.57 0.50 -6.59
N ALA A 106 -11.25 0.72 -6.52
CA ALA A 106 -10.69 2.07 -6.52
C ALA A 106 -10.33 2.54 -7.94
N ALA A 107 -9.74 1.68 -8.77
CA ALA A 107 -9.44 2.04 -10.15
C ALA A 107 -9.73 0.86 -11.10
N ASN A 108 -10.62 1.09 -12.08
CA ASN A 108 -11.00 0.14 -13.13
C ASN A 108 -11.17 0.87 -14.47
N PHE A 109 -10.16 1.63 -14.87
CA PHE A 109 -10.17 2.37 -16.13
C PHE A 109 -9.71 1.50 -17.30
N LYS A 110 -9.84 2.01 -18.53
CA LYS A 110 -9.30 1.37 -19.73
C LYS A 110 -7.79 1.18 -19.59
N GLY A 111 -7.29 0.04 -20.03
CA GLY A 111 -5.86 -0.31 -19.94
C GLY A 111 -5.44 -0.80 -18.53
N SER A 112 -4.21 -0.50 -18.16
CA SER A 112 -3.64 -0.90 -16.88
C SER A 112 -4.04 0.05 -15.75
N ASN A 113 -4.27 -0.52 -14.57
CA ASN A 113 -4.52 0.17 -13.31
C ASN A 113 -3.60 -0.51 -12.27
N SER A 114 -2.58 0.18 -11.79
CA SER A 114 -1.50 -0.45 -11.02
C SER A 114 -0.86 0.45 -9.97
N ALA A 115 0.05 -0.13 -9.19
CA ALA A 115 0.94 0.52 -8.23
C ALA A 115 0.22 1.49 -7.28
N PRO A 116 -0.75 1.04 -6.48
CA PRO A 116 -1.43 1.91 -5.52
C PRO A 116 -0.49 2.30 -4.37
N ALA A 117 -0.48 3.59 -4.04
CA ALA A 117 0.20 4.14 -2.87
C ALA A 117 -0.75 5.06 -2.09
N TRP A 118 -0.87 4.86 -0.79
CA TRP A 118 -1.77 5.63 0.07
C TRP A 118 -1.21 7.01 0.41
N SER A 119 -2.10 8.00 0.46
CA SER A 119 -1.80 9.30 1.08
C SER A 119 -1.57 9.14 2.59
N PRO A 120 -0.79 10.03 3.23
CA PRO A 120 -0.47 9.94 4.65
C PRO A 120 -1.71 9.94 5.57
N ASP A 121 -2.79 10.57 5.16
CA ASP A 121 -4.07 10.62 5.89
C ASP A 121 -5.01 9.43 5.55
N GLY A 122 -4.65 8.60 4.57
CA GLY A 122 -5.45 7.44 4.14
C GLY A 122 -6.73 7.79 3.39
N SER A 123 -6.92 9.04 2.95
CA SER A 123 -8.10 9.47 2.20
C SER A 123 -7.98 9.20 0.71
N GLN A 124 -6.77 9.17 0.17
CA GLN A 124 -6.49 9.08 -1.26
C GLN A 124 -5.48 7.96 -1.60
N LEU A 125 -5.43 7.65 -2.89
CA LEU A 125 -4.45 6.78 -3.51
C LEU A 125 -3.79 7.49 -4.69
N ALA A 126 -2.47 7.42 -4.76
CA ALA A 126 -1.75 7.58 -6.02
C ALA A 126 -1.75 6.24 -6.75
N VAL A 127 -2.02 6.25 -8.05
CA VAL A 127 -2.07 5.05 -8.90
C VAL A 127 -1.44 5.35 -10.26
N VAL A 128 -1.03 4.30 -10.95
CA VAL A 128 -0.57 4.37 -12.34
C VAL A 128 -1.69 3.90 -13.26
N LEU A 129 -2.10 4.75 -14.20
CA LEU A 129 -3.11 4.42 -15.21
C LEU A 129 -2.55 4.61 -16.60
N THR A 130 -2.99 3.73 -17.54
CA THR A 130 -2.67 3.87 -18.99
C THR A 130 -3.90 4.28 -19.81
N LYS A 131 -4.95 4.78 -19.16
CA LYS A 131 -6.25 5.11 -19.82
C LYS A 131 -6.13 6.16 -20.92
N ASP A 132 -5.13 7.04 -20.83
CA ASP A 132 -4.87 8.12 -21.79
C ASP A 132 -3.61 7.85 -22.65
N GLY A 133 -3.17 6.58 -22.75
CA GLY A 133 -2.01 6.15 -23.53
C GLY A 133 -0.89 5.54 -22.69
N GLN A 134 0.17 6.30 -22.41
CA GLN A 134 1.29 5.84 -21.62
C GLN A 134 0.95 5.79 -20.12
N SER A 135 1.79 5.08 -19.34
CA SER A 135 1.70 5.04 -17.89
C SER A 135 1.91 6.42 -17.28
N GLN A 136 0.93 6.90 -16.55
CA GLN A 136 0.95 8.21 -15.91
C GLN A 136 0.38 8.12 -14.50
N LEU A 137 0.77 9.07 -13.65
CA LEU A 137 0.29 9.14 -12.28
C LEU A 137 -1.06 9.85 -12.18
N TYR A 138 -1.92 9.28 -11.37
CA TYR A 138 -3.22 9.84 -10.99
C TYR A 138 -3.39 9.78 -9.49
N VAL A 139 -4.14 10.73 -8.95
CA VAL A 139 -4.64 10.68 -7.57
C VAL A 139 -6.15 10.52 -7.63
N LEU A 140 -6.68 9.71 -6.71
CA LEU A 140 -8.11 9.48 -6.57
C LEU A 140 -8.44 9.22 -5.10
N ASN A 141 -9.70 9.44 -4.72
CA ASN A 141 -10.17 9.11 -3.39
C ASN A 141 -10.13 7.57 -3.18
N ALA A 142 -9.99 7.11 -1.95
CA ALA A 142 -9.94 5.69 -1.63
C ALA A 142 -11.21 4.90 -2.02
N ASP A 143 -12.33 5.59 -2.28
CA ASP A 143 -13.58 5.04 -2.81
C ASP A 143 -13.62 4.96 -4.35
N GLY A 144 -12.59 5.45 -5.03
CA GLY A 144 -12.48 5.47 -6.48
C GLY A 144 -13.01 6.73 -7.17
N SER A 145 -13.57 7.68 -6.42
CA SER A 145 -14.04 8.95 -6.95
C SER A 145 -12.90 9.99 -7.09
N GLY A 146 -13.18 11.14 -7.68
CA GLY A 146 -12.28 12.30 -7.67
C GLY A 146 -10.98 12.10 -8.45
N VAL A 147 -10.99 11.32 -9.53
CA VAL A 147 -9.79 10.98 -10.31
C VAL A 147 -9.18 12.20 -10.95
N GLN A 148 -7.93 12.49 -10.63
CA GLN A 148 -7.16 13.61 -11.18
C GLN A 148 -5.82 13.12 -11.71
N ARG A 149 -5.45 13.56 -12.91
CA ARG A 149 -4.12 13.30 -13.46
C ARG A 149 -3.13 14.30 -12.86
N LEU A 150 -2.02 13.80 -12.36
CA LEU A 150 -0.93 14.67 -11.93
C LEU A 150 -0.20 15.28 -13.13
N PRO A 151 0.53 16.41 -12.94
CA PRO A 151 1.30 17.03 -14.01
C PRO A 151 2.18 16.01 -14.72
N SER A 152 1.89 15.78 -16.00
CA SER A 152 2.50 14.71 -16.79
C SER A 152 3.73 15.17 -17.53
N SER A 153 4.60 14.20 -17.84
CA SER A 153 5.66 14.32 -18.83
C SER A 153 5.27 13.55 -20.11
N SER A 154 6.10 13.62 -21.14
CA SER A 154 6.04 12.72 -22.29
C SER A 154 6.58 11.32 -21.98
N GLY A 155 7.14 11.12 -20.80
CA GLY A 155 7.73 9.86 -20.36
C GLY A 155 6.73 8.92 -19.69
N ILE A 156 7.24 7.75 -19.30
CA ILE A 156 6.53 6.74 -18.51
C ILE A 156 6.74 7.06 -17.05
N ASP A 157 5.66 7.33 -16.31
CA ASP A 157 5.66 7.60 -14.88
C ASP A 157 5.06 6.39 -14.14
N THR A 158 5.83 5.82 -13.17
CA THR A 158 5.45 4.57 -12.47
C THR A 158 5.89 4.58 -10.99
N GLU A 159 5.44 3.55 -10.27
CA GLU A 159 5.84 3.25 -8.89
C GLU A 159 5.76 4.45 -7.94
N PRO A 160 4.58 5.08 -7.77
CA PRO A 160 4.42 6.17 -6.84
C PRO A 160 4.63 5.70 -5.40
N ALA A 161 5.25 6.54 -4.59
CA ALA A 161 5.36 6.40 -3.15
C ALA A 161 5.03 7.75 -2.51
N TRP A 162 4.04 7.77 -1.64
CA TRP A 162 3.64 9.00 -0.96
C TRP A 162 4.44 9.17 0.33
N SER A 163 5.04 10.32 0.51
CA SER A 163 5.79 10.65 1.72
C SER A 163 4.93 11.41 2.74
N ALA A 164 5.38 11.43 3.99
CA ALA A 164 4.63 12.05 5.09
C ALA A 164 4.41 13.57 4.93
N ASP A 165 5.26 14.25 4.15
CA ASP A 165 5.16 15.68 3.86
C ASP A 165 4.23 16.01 2.68
N GLY A 166 3.49 15.01 2.16
CA GLY A 166 2.52 15.17 1.08
C GLY A 166 3.13 15.16 -0.33
N MET A 167 4.43 14.84 -0.47
CA MET A 167 5.06 14.70 -1.77
C MET A 167 4.87 13.27 -2.31
N ILE A 168 4.73 13.14 -3.62
CA ILE A 168 4.74 11.85 -4.32
C ILE A 168 6.08 11.68 -5.01
N TYR A 169 6.82 10.65 -4.61
CA TYR A 169 8.03 10.19 -5.28
C TYR A 169 7.65 9.11 -6.30
N PHE A 170 8.30 9.08 -7.45
CA PHE A 170 7.96 8.15 -8.51
C PHE A 170 9.14 7.96 -9.47
N THR A 171 9.12 6.87 -10.22
CA THR A 171 10.07 6.60 -11.30
C THR A 171 9.56 7.21 -12.59
N SER A 172 10.43 7.90 -13.33
CA SER A 172 10.12 8.45 -14.65
C SER A 172 11.34 8.39 -15.58
N ASP A 173 11.10 8.13 -16.86
CA ASP A 173 12.12 8.14 -17.92
C ASP A 173 12.14 9.47 -18.71
N ARG A 174 11.46 10.51 -18.22
CA ARG A 174 11.35 11.83 -18.85
C ARG A 174 12.72 12.49 -19.18
N GLY A 175 13.77 12.11 -18.46
CA GLY A 175 15.14 12.56 -18.69
C GLY A 175 15.95 11.66 -19.63
N GLY A 176 15.31 10.69 -20.31
CA GLY A 176 15.95 9.74 -21.23
C GLY A 176 16.32 8.39 -20.59
N SER A 177 16.36 8.30 -19.27
CA SER A 177 16.53 7.05 -18.51
C SER A 177 15.73 7.10 -17.23
N PRO A 178 15.31 5.95 -16.64
CA PRO A 178 14.56 5.92 -15.39
C PRO A 178 15.32 6.58 -14.24
N GLN A 179 14.70 7.55 -13.59
CA GLN A 179 15.18 8.30 -12.44
C GLN A 179 14.04 8.49 -11.44
N ILE A 180 14.39 8.84 -10.21
CA ILE A 180 13.40 9.20 -9.18
C ILE A 180 13.10 10.69 -9.25
N TYR A 181 11.84 11.02 -9.36
CA TYR A 181 11.29 12.37 -9.33
C TYR A 181 10.36 12.54 -8.15
N ARG A 182 10.05 13.79 -7.81
CA ARG A 182 9.02 14.12 -6.82
C ARG A 182 8.16 15.29 -7.28
N ILE A 183 6.90 15.26 -6.90
CA ILE A 183 5.92 16.33 -7.15
C ILE A 183 5.01 16.48 -5.93
N PRO A 184 4.40 17.66 -5.69
CA PRO A 184 3.29 17.76 -4.75
C PRO A 184 2.10 16.91 -5.25
N ALA A 185 1.31 16.42 -4.30
CA ALA A 185 0.09 15.68 -4.60
C ALA A 185 -1.07 16.60 -5.00
#